data_f887b85a038ba8752c6112e2d9ea3ac0
#
_entry.id   f887b85a038ba8752c6112e2d9ea3ac0
#
_cell.length_a   1.000
_cell.length_b   1.000
_cell.length_c   1.000
_cell.angle_alpha   90.00
_cell.angle_beta   90.00
_cell.angle_gamma   90.00
#
_symmetry.space_group_name_H-M   'P 1'
#
loop_
_entity.id
_entity.type
_entity.pdbx_description
1 polymer ?
#
loop_
_entity_poly.entity_id
_entity_poly.type
_entity_poly.pdbx_seq_one_letter_code
_entity_poly.pdbx_strand_id
1 'polypeptide(L)'
;MAESGIIDRARQEKFVGKVVEQISGTMTTLLGSVGDRLGLFKNLAEQGAATSAELASRTKLNERYLREWLGGMATAGYLDYDGPTKRFSLPAEHASVLAQENGPFFVGGLYQMLPAQAAVFEQVVSAFRNGGGVSQSQYNDMMWDGLERCSSTWFENLLLQQWIPAMLDVKALLERGCDVADVGCGRGRGIIKLAQTFPRSRYAGYDHFGPTIARATANAREAGVSDRVRFEERDVSKGLPAQFDVITTFDVVHDAVDPLQLLQSIRRALRPEGVYVCLDTNCSDKLEENANPLGAMFHGVSVFYCMTTSLANDGAGLGTLGFHEAKVRELCEKARFSSVRRVPLDNPFNNLYEAKP
;
A
#
# COMPACT_ATOMS: atom_id res chain seq x y z
N MET A 1 0.97 -0.19 -47.75
CA MET A 1 0.62 1.29 -47.66
C MET A 1 -0.50 1.33 -46.62
N ALA A 2 -0.24 1.89 -45.45
CA ALA A 2 -1.27 2.09 -44.46
C ALA A 2 -2.24 3.16 -44.99
N GLU A 3 -3.55 2.84 -45.07
CA GLU A 3 -4.59 3.83 -45.28
C GLU A 3 -4.39 4.96 -44.30
N SER A 4 -4.14 6.17 -44.77
CA SER A 4 -4.15 7.37 -43.94
C SER A 4 -5.59 7.61 -43.51
N GLY A 5 -6.00 7.00 -42.41
CA GLY A 5 -7.33 7.22 -41.83
C GLY A 5 -7.52 8.70 -41.56
N ILE A 6 -8.66 9.24 -41.96
CA ILE A 6 -9.05 10.64 -41.68
C ILE A 6 -9.05 10.80 -40.16
N ILE A 7 -8.18 11.69 -39.66
CA ILE A 7 -8.10 11.95 -38.20
C ILE A 7 -9.41 12.63 -37.78
N ASP A 8 -10.10 12.01 -36.83
CA ASP A 8 -11.21 12.63 -36.10
C ASP A 8 -10.68 13.70 -35.15
N ARG A 9 -10.80 14.96 -35.54
CA ARG A 9 -10.32 16.08 -34.77
C ARG A 9 -10.95 16.22 -33.40
N ALA A 10 -12.25 15.92 -33.25
CA ALA A 10 -12.93 16.02 -31.98
C ALA A 10 -12.40 14.96 -30.99
N ARG A 11 -12.14 13.74 -31.47
CA ARG A 11 -11.51 12.65 -30.70
C ARG A 11 -10.07 13.02 -30.32
N GLN A 12 -9.33 13.66 -31.25
CA GLN A 12 -7.95 14.11 -30.97
C GLN A 12 -7.93 15.18 -29.89
N GLU A 13 -8.77 16.23 -29.98
CA GLU A 13 -8.87 17.30 -28.98
C GLU A 13 -9.26 16.78 -27.60
N LYS A 14 -10.23 15.87 -27.53
CA LYS A 14 -10.63 15.19 -26.29
C LYS A 14 -9.45 14.42 -25.68
N PHE A 15 -8.65 13.75 -26.49
CA PHE A 15 -7.48 13.00 -26.02
C PHE A 15 -6.37 13.92 -25.53
N VAL A 16 -6.11 15.04 -26.21
CA VAL A 16 -5.18 16.10 -25.74
C VAL A 16 -5.61 16.61 -24.38
N GLY A 17 -6.91 16.92 -24.19
CA GLY A 17 -7.46 17.35 -22.90
C GLY A 17 -7.19 16.32 -21.80
N LYS A 18 -7.44 15.03 -22.06
CA LYS A 18 -7.13 13.95 -21.13
C LYS A 18 -5.64 13.86 -20.76
N VAL A 19 -4.75 14.00 -21.73
CA VAL A 19 -3.29 13.97 -21.48
C VAL A 19 -2.86 15.17 -20.62
N VAL A 20 -3.37 16.37 -20.91
CA VAL A 20 -3.09 17.58 -20.10
C VAL A 20 -3.60 17.42 -18.68
N GLU A 21 -4.80 16.87 -18.47
CA GLU A 21 -5.36 16.57 -17.15
C GLU A 21 -4.47 15.61 -16.35
N GLN A 22 -3.99 14.55 -16.99
CA GLN A 22 -3.10 13.56 -16.32
C GLN A 22 -1.74 14.15 -15.97
N ILE A 23 -1.15 14.98 -16.85
CA ILE A 23 0.10 15.69 -16.56
C ILE A 23 -0.12 16.68 -15.41
N SER A 24 -1.21 17.44 -15.43
CA SER A 24 -1.60 18.36 -14.36
C SER A 24 -1.78 17.60 -13.04
N GLY A 25 -2.49 16.46 -13.04
CA GLY A 25 -2.63 15.59 -11.88
C GLY A 25 -1.29 15.10 -11.34
N THR A 26 -0.36 14.74 -12.21
CA THR A 26 1.01 14.35 -11.81
C THR A 26 1.73 15.48 -11.09
N MET A 27 1.70 16.70 -11.64
CA MET A 27 2.32 17.87 -11.00
C MET A 27 1.64 18.23 -9.68
N THR A 28 0.31 18.16 -9.62
CA THR A 28 -0.47 18.35 -8.38
C THR A 28 -0.08 17.34 -7.32
N THR A 29 0.09 16.06 -7.69
CA THR A 29 0.51 15.01 -6.79
C THR A 29 1.93 15.25 -6.24
N LEU A 30 2.86 15.70 -7.07
CA LEU A 30 4.20 16.09 -6.59
C LEU A 30 4.16 17.27 -5.63
N LEU A 31 3.32 18.28 -5.88
CA LEU A 31 3.09 19.38 -4.95
C LEU A 31 2.42 18.86 -3.64
N GLY A 32 1.49 17.92 -3.75
CA GLY A 32 0.89 17.23 -2.60
C GLY A 32 1.94 16.52 -1.74
N SER A 33 2.88 15.81 -2.38
CA SER A 33 4.02 15.17 -1.69
C SER A 33 4.91 16.19 -0.95
N VAL A 34 5.15 17.36 -1.55
CA VAL A 34 5.87 18.46 -0.88
C VAL A 34 5.08 18.95 0.33
N GLY A 35 3.76 19.14 0.17
CA GLY A 35 2.88 19.62 1.23
C GLY A 35 2.79 18.65 2.42
N ASP A 36 2.67 17.36 2.15
CA ASP A 36 2.68 16.31 3.17
C ASP A 36 4.03 16.28 3.91
N ARG A 37 5.14 16.20 3.17
CA ARG A 37 6.48 16.10 3.72
C ARG A 37 6.89 17.30 4.59
N LEU A 38 6.43 18.49 4.24
CA LEU A 38 6.71 19.73 4.95
C LEU A 38 5.63 20.08 6.01
N GLY A 39 4.61 19.23 6.17
CA GLY A 39 3.52 19.44 7.14
C GLY A 39 2.62 20.62 6.81
N LEU A 40 2.53 21.05 5.54
CA LEU A 40 1.79 22.26 5.15
C LEU A 40 0.29 22.05 5.28
N PHE A 41 -0.23 20.89 4.89
CA PHE A 41 -1.64 20.53 5.08
C PHE A 41 -2.00 20.48 6.56
N LYS A 42 -1.14 19.87 7.38
CA LYS A 42 -1.33 19.79 8.82
C LYS A 42 -1.34 21.17 9.47
N ASN A 43 -0.40 22.06 9.06
CA ASN A 43 -0.37 23.43 9.55
C ASN A 43 -1.66 24.20 9.24
N LEU A 44 -2.16 24.10 7.97
CA LEU A 44 -3.41 24.74 7.57
C LEU A 44 -4.62 24.17 8.31
N ALA A 45 -4.65 22.85 8.55
CA ALA A 45 -5.72 22.21 9.30
C ALA A 45 -5.75 22.64 10.78
N GLU A 46 -4.59 22.72 11.43
CA GLU A 46 -4.48 23.01 12.85
C GLU A 46 -4.55 24.51 13.17
N GLN A 47 -3.96 25.36 12.30
CA GLN A 47 -3.80 26.81 12.58
C GLN A 47 -4.70 27.69 11.70
N GLY A 48 -5.52 27.06 10.84
CA GLY A 48 -6.48 27.76 10.00
C GLY A 48 -5.87 28.53 8.82
N ALA A 49 -6.72 29.24 8.11
CA ALA A 49 -6.38 29.98 6.91
C ALA A 49 -5.18 30.91 7.06
N ALA A 50 -4.38 31.03 5.99
CA ALA A 50 -3.17 31.85 5.99
C ALA A 50 -2.90 32.48 4.61
N THR A 51 -2.28 33.64 4.59
CA THR A 51 -1.55 34.16 3.43
C THR A 51 -0.22 33.42 3.30
N SER A 52 0.46 33.53 2.15
CA SER A 52 1.79 32.92 1.96
C SER A 52 2.83 33.43 2.98
N ALA A 53 2.76 34.73 3.34
CA ALA A 53 3.64 35.34 4.32
C ALA A 53 3.38 34.80 5.76
N GLU A 54 2.12 34.64 6.14
CA GLU A 54 1.75 34.05 7.43
C GLU A 54 2.16 32.58 7.53
N LEU A 55 1.93 31.80 6.45
CA LEU A 55 2.37 30.41 6.40
C LEU A 55 3.90 30.29 6.48
N ALA A 56 4.63 31.18 5.78
CA ALA A 56 6.09 31.25 5.86
C ALA A 56 6.57 31.55 7.30
N SER A 57 5.88 32.47 7.97
CA SER A 57 6.20 32.81 9.38
C SER A 57 5.95 31.62 10.33
N ARG A 58 4.84 30.87 10.13
CA ARG A 58 4.49 29.69 10.95
C ARG A 58 5.48 28.54 10.75
N THR A 59 5.82 28.25 9.47
CA THR A 59 6.61 27.06 9.09
C THR A 59 8.12 27.30 9.01
N LYS A 60 8.57 28.56 8.98
CA LYS A 60 9.96 28.98 8.73
C LYS A 60 10.48 28.59 7.34
N LEU A 61 9.56 28.38 6.39
CA LEU A 61 9.88 28.04 5.02
C LEU A 61 9.94 29.31 4.14
N ASN A 62 10.52 29.16 2.94
CA ASN A 62 10.66 30.24 1.98
C ASN A 62 9.30 30.67 1.41
N GLU A 63 8.95 31.95 1.58
CA GLU A 63 7.63 32.49 1.18
C GLU A 63 7.37 32.37 -0.32
N ARG A 64 8.39 32.56 -1.18
CA ARG A 64 8.21 32.48 -2.64
C ARG A 64 7.79 31.08 -3.09
N TYR A 65 8.37 30.02 -2.51
CA TYR A 65 7.96 28.65 -2.76
C TYR A 65 6.57 28.34 -2.20
N LEU A 66 6.26 28.82 -0.99
CA LEU A 66 4.92 28.65 -0.41
C LEU A 66 3.83 29.35 -1.21
N ARG A 67 4.09 30.55 -1.74
CA ARG A 67 3.16 31.25 -2.61
C ARG A 67 2.84 30.45 -3.86
N GLU A 68 3.84 29.83 -4.50
CA GLU A 68 3.67 28.99 -5.66
C GLU A 68 2.90 27.70 -5.30
N TRP A 69 3.27 27.06 -4.20
CA TRP A 69 2.61 25.86 -3.70
C TRP A 69 1.13 26.11 -3.39
N LEU A 70 0.82 27.16 -2.66
CA LEU A 70 -0.56 27.57 -2.33
C LEU A 70 -1.39 27.84 -3.59
N GLY A 71 -0.81 28.55 -4.55
CA GLY A 71 -1.45 28.81 -5.85
C GLY A 71 -1.73 27.51 -6.59
N GLY A 72 -0.74 26.61 -6.68
CA GLY A 72 -0.87 25.30 -7.33
C GLY A 72 -1.95 24.45 -6.68
N MET A 73 -1.96 24.35 -5.34
CA MET A 73 -2.95 23.57 -4.59
C MET A 73 -4.36 24.18 -4.70
N ALA A 74 -4.49 25.50 -4.70
CA ALA A 74 -5.80 26.16 -4.88
C ALA A 74 -6.34 26.00 -6.30
N THR A 75 -5.51 26.14 -7.33
CA THR A 75 -5.95 25.94 -8.73
C THR A 75 -6.31 24.50 -9.04
N ALA A 76 -5.72 23.54 -8.29
CA ALA A 76 -6.06 22.12 -8.36
C ALA A 76 -7.29 21.75 -7.49
N GLY A 77 -7.89 22.70 -6.77
CA GLY A 77 -9.07 22.45 -5.93
C GLY A 77 -8.78 21.76 -4.59
N TYR A 78 -7.54 21.75 -4.13
CA TYR A 78 -7.16 21.18 -2.83
C TYR A 78 -7.36 22.16 -1.69
N LEU A 79 -7.17 23.46 -1.97
CA LEU A 79 -7.35 24.56 -1.03
C LEU A 79 -8.39 25.53 -1.55
N ASP A 80 -9.15 26.14 -0.65
CA ASP A 80 -9.96 27.30 -0.95
C ASP A 80 -9.11 28.57 -0.92
N TYR A 81 -9.44 29.55 -1.76
CA TYR A 81 -8.78 30.84 -1.82
C TYR A 81 -9.77 32.00 -1.70
N ASP A 82 -9.55 32.84 -0.71
CA ASP A 82 -10.30 34.10 -0.53
C ASP A 82 -9.52 35.28 -1.16
N GLY A 83 -10.02 35.74 -2.30
CA GLY A 83 -9.39 36.80 -3.09
C GLY A 83 -9.22 38.15 -2.33
N PRO A 84 -10.25 38.64 -1.61
CA PRO A 84 -10.17 39.86 -0.82
C PRO A 84 -9.06 39.85 0.23
N THR A 85 -8.94 38.76 1.00
CA THR A 85 -7.96 38.66 2.09
C THR A 85 -6.67 37.96 1.67
N LYS A 86 -6.60 37.40 0.44
CA LYS A 86 -5.49 36.61 -0.09
C LYS A 86 -5.12 35.40 0.80
N ARG A 87 -6.11 34.84 1.49
CA ARG A 87 -5.94 33.70 2.39
C ARG A 87 -6.30 32.39 1.71
N PHE A 88 -5.55 31.36 2.03
CA PHE A 88 -5.78 30.00 1.63
C PHE A 88 -6.23 29.19 2.85
N SER A 89 -7.24 28.34 2.67
CA SER A 89 -7.73 27.44 3.70
C SER A 89 -7.80 26.01 3.21
N LEU A 90 -7.59 25.07 4.12
CA LEU A 90 -7.82 23.65 3.84
C LEU A 90 -9.22 23.30 4.36
N PRO A 91 -10.18 22.93 3.49
CA PRO A 91 -11.51 22.49 3.91
C PRO A 91 -11.42 21.29 4.86
N ALA A 92 -12.35 21.17 5.80
CA ALA A 92 -12.36 20.09 6.79
C ALA A 92 -12.43 18.70 6.14
N GLU A 93 -13.19 18.58 5.06
CA GLU A 93 -13.32 17.37 4.24
C GLU A 93 -11.97 16.98 3.61
N HIS A 94 -11.23 17.94 3.08
CA HIS A 94 -9.89 17.71 2.51
C HIS A 94 -8.86 17.43 3.61
N ALA A 95 -8.98 18.06 4.78
CA ALA A 95 -8.10 17.83 5.92
C ALA A 95 -8.16 16.37 6.40
N SER A 96 -9.32 15.71 6.32
CA SER A 96 -9.47 14.30 6.67
C SER A 96 -8.64 13.37 5.76
N VAL A 97 -8.38 13.80 4.52
CA VAL A 97 -7.62 13.06 3.51
C VAL A 97 -6.12 13.40 3.54
N LEU A 98 -5.78 14.66 3.84
CA LEU A 98 -4.43 15.20 3.62
C LEU A 98 -3.65 15.50 4.92
N ALA A 99 -4.33 15.60 6.07
CA ALA A 99 -3.72 16.07 7.31
C ALA A 99 -3.97 15.17 8.54
N GLN A 100 -4.96 14.26 8.48
CA GLN A 100 -5.31 13.38 9.61
C GLN A 100 -4.56 12.05 9.51
N GLU A 101 -3.34 12.00 10.03
CA GLU A 101 -2.52 10.77 10.07
C GLU A 101 -3.31 9.61 10.71
N ASN A 102 -3.27 8.44 10.06
CA ASN A 102 -4.03 7.24 10.42
C ASN A 102 -5.57 7.40 10.39
N GLY A 103 -6.09 8.48 9.85
CA GLY A 103 -7.52 8.60 9.59
C GLY A 103 -7.98 7.67 8.45
N PRO A 104 -9.27 7.28 8.39
CA PRO A 104 -9.76 6.26 7.44
C PRO A 104 -9.60 6.64 5.96
N PHE A 105 -9.45 7.92 5.66
CA PHE A 105 -9.30 8.44 4.30
C PHE A 105 -7.90 9.00 4.01
N PHE A 106 -6.97 8.88 4.95
CA PHE A 106 -5.65 9.49 4.85
C PHE A 106 -4.80 8.87 3.72
N VAL A 107 -4.26 9.70 2.85
CA VAL A 107 -3.46 9.28 1.67
C VAL A 107 -1.99 9.69 1.73
N GLY A 108 -1.51 10.26 2.82
CA GLY A 108 -0.13 10.77 2.94
C GLY A 108 0.95 9.73 2.65
N GLY A 109 0.70 8.46 2.97
CA GLY A 109 1.61 7.37 2.63
C GLY A 109 1.80 7.21 1.12
N LEU A 110 0.73 7.34 0.31
CA LEU A 110 0.81 7.33 -1.15
C LEU A 110 1.65 8.51 -1.66
N TYR A 111 1.42 9.72 -1.15
CA TYR A 111 2.25 10.89 -1.50
C TYR A 111 3.73 10.69 -1.17
N GLN A 112 4.03 9.98 -0.10
CA GLN A 112 5.41 9.71 0.29
C GLN A 112 6.09 8.68 -0.60
N MET A 113 5.37 7.64 -1.09
CA MET A 113 5.93 6.61 -1.96
C MET A 113 6.22 7.09 -3.38
N LEU A 114 5.37 7.96 -3.96
CA LEU A 114 5.44 8.34 -5.37
C LEU A 114 6.80 8.92 -5.80
N PRO A 115 7.44 9.86 -5.06
CA PRO A 115 8.79 10.31 -5.41
C PRO A 115 9.84 9.21 -5.36
N ALA A 116 9.70 8.23 -4.45
CA ALA A 116 10.61 7.09 -4.38
C ALA A 116 10.46 6.15 -5.58
N GLN A 117 9.23 5.92 -6.03
CA GLN A 117 8.94 5.16 -7.26
C GLN A 117 9.44 5.91 -8.50
N ALA A 118 9.25 7.22 -8.58
CA ALA A 118 9.77 8.02 -9.69
C ALA A 118 11.31 8.05 -9.75
N ALA A 119 11.99 7.92 -8.62
CA ALA A 119 13.46 7.94 -8.57
C ALA A 119 14.13 6.74 -9.28
N VAL A 120 13.40 5.65 -9.49
CA VAL A 120 13.91 4.46 -10.22
C VAL A 120 13.49 4.43 -11.70
N PHE A 121 13.05 5.55 -12.25
CA PHE A 121 12.52 5.64 -13.62
C PHE A 121 13.51 5.08 -14.68
N GLU A 122 14.78 5.45 -14.63
CA GLU A 122 15.77 5.00 -15.62
C GLU A 122 16.06 3.49 -15.49
N GLN A 123 16.02 2.94 -14.28
CA GLN A 123 16.15 1.50 -14.06
C GLN A 123 14.96 0.75 -14.65
N VAL A 124 13.74 1.28 -14.50
CA VAL A 124 12.54 0.72 -15.12
C VAL A 124 12.64 0.77 -16.65
N VAL A 125 13.07 1.90 -17.23
CA VAL A 125 13.31 2.02 -18.68
C VAL A 125 14.35 1.00 -19.16
N SER A 126 15.40 0.77 -18.37
CA SER A 126 16.39 -0.27 -18.66
C SER A 126 15.78 -1.68 -18.62
N ALA A 127 14.92 -1.97 -17.64
CA ALA A 127 14.23 -3.25 -17.53
C ALA A 127 13.29 -3.52 -18.73
N PHE A 128 12.62 -2.49 -19.26
CA PHE A 128 11.84 -2.63 -20.50
C PHE A 128 12.68 -3.04 -21.72
N ARG A 129 13.95 -2.64 -21.79
CA ARG A 129 14.86 -2.96 -22.90
C ARG A 129 15.54 -4.30 -22.76
N ASN A 130 15.93 -4.66 -21.52
CA ASN A 130 16.89 -5.72 -21.26
C ASN A 130 16.30 -6.89 -20.44
N GLY A 131 15.05 -6.78 -19.97
CA GLY A 131 14.51 -7.68 -18.96
C GLY A 131 15.09 -7.42 -17.56
N GLY A 132 14.81 -8.33 -16.62
CA GLY A 132 15.11 -8.15 -15.20
C GLY A 132 14.15 -7.19 -14.52
N GLY A 133 14.61 -6.49 -13.49
CA GLY A 133 13.77 -5.58 -12.72
C GLY A 133 14.57 -4.63 -11.84
N VAL A 134 13.90 -3.97 -10.91
CA VAL A 134 14.48 -3.03 -9.94
C VAL A 134 14.39 -3.66 -8.55
N SER A 135 15.53 -3.96 -7.93
CA SER A 135 15.53 -4.61 -6.61
C SER A 135 15.05 -3.65 -5.52
N GLN A 136 14.52 -4.21 -4.43
CA GLN A 136 14.04 -3.44 -3.27
C GLN A 136 15.12 -2.51 -2.68
N SER A 137 16.39 -2.92 -2.72
CA SER A 137 17.52 -2.12 -2.21
C SER A 137 17.79 -0.83 -3.00
N GLN A 138 17.20 -0.65 -4.17
CA GLN A 138 17.35 0.54 -5.01
C GLN A 138 16.35 1.65 -4.65
N TYR A 139 15.33 1.35 -3.85
CA TYR A 139 14.39 2.35 -3.35
C TYR A 139 14.93 3.00 -2.07
N ASN A 140 14.70 4.30 -1.95
CA ASN A 140 15.09 5.05 -0.75
C ASN A 140 14.05 4.89 0.38
N ASP A 141 14.38 5.40 1.57
CA ASP A 141 13.56 5.27 2.79
C ASP A 141 12.13 5.79 2.64
N MET A 142 11.89 6.75 1.73
CA MET A 142 10.53 7.26 1.50
C MET A 142 9.56 6.17 1.02
N MET A 143 10.06 5.17 0.30
CA MET A 143 9.25 4.02 -0.11
C MET A 143 8.75 3.23 1.11
N TRP A 144 9.67 2.90 2.01
CA TRP A 144 9.37 2.09 3.19
C TRP A 144 8.54 2.84 4.22
N ASP A 145 8.82 4.13 4.42
CA ASP A 145 8.03 4.99 5.29
C ASP A 145 6.61 5.18 4.75
N GLY A 146 6.48 5.37 3.44
CA GLY A 146 5.18 5.50 2.78
C GLY A 146 4.34 4.23 2.85
N LEU A 147 4.95 3.05 2.62
CA LEU A 147 4.30 1.75 2.79
C LEU A 147 3.82 1.54 4.23
N GLU A 148 4.64 1.87 5.23
CA GLU A 148 4.25 1.80 6.64
C GLU A 148 3.05 2.71 6.93
N ARG A 149 3.04 3.95 6.42
CA ARG A 149 1.94 4.91 6.64
C ARG A 149 0.64 4.45 5.97
N CYS A 150 0.72 3.89 4.75
CA CYS A 150 -0.44 3.32 4.06
C CYS A 150 -1.03 2.14 4.83
N SER A 151 -0.19 1.15 5.16
CA SER A 151 -0.63 -0.05 5.87
C SER A 151 -1.13 0.26 7.28
N SER A 152 -0.49 1.19 8.00
CA SER A 152 -0.95 1.65 9.31
C SER A 152 -2.38 2.20 9.26
N THR A 153 -2.70 3.02 8.26
CA THR A 153 -4.05 3.56 8.06
C THR A 153 -5.09 2.43 7.93
N TRP A 154 -4.78 1.40 7.15
CA TRP A 154 -5.69 0.27 6.96
C TRP A 154 -5.82 -0.59 8.23
N PHE A 155 -4.71 -0.91 8.90
CA PHE A 155 -4.75 -1.71 10.12
C PHE A 155 -5.47 -0.97 11.28
N GLU A 156 -5.31 0.34 11.39
CA GLU A 156 -6.00 1.13 12.41
C GLU A 156 -7.52 1.19 12.18
N ASN A 157 -7.98 1.25 10.93
CA ASN A 157 -9.38 1.51 10.61
C ASN A 157 -10.16 0.26 10.16
N LEU A 158 -9.50 -0.78 9.63
CA LEU A 158 -10.19 -1.91 8.99
C LEU A 158 -9.92 -3.25 9.68
N LEU A 159 -8.71 -3.49 10.19
CA LEU A 159 -8.31 -4.82 10.69
C LEU A 159 -9.25 -5.34 11.78
N LEU A 160 -9.48 -4.55 12.82
CA LEU A 160 -10.31 -4.95 13.97
C LEU A 160 -11.79 -4.61 13.79
N GLN A 161 -12.11 -3.65 12.95
CA GLN A 161 -13.47 -3.16 12.74
C GLN A 161 -14.22 -3.95 11.67
N GLN A 162 -13.49 -4.51 10.68
CA GLN A 162 -14.10 -5.18 9.53
C GLN A 162 -13.49 -6.57 9.30
N TRP A 163 -12.15 -6.68 9.15
CA TRP A 163 -11.54 -7.92 8.66
C TRP A 163 -11.66 -9.05 9.67
N ILE A 164 -11.19 -8.85 10.89
CA ILE A 164 -11.27 -9.89 11.94
C ILE A 164 -12.73 -10.26 12.28
N PRO A 165 -13.68 -9.32 12.44
CA PRO A 165 -15.10 -9.66 12.66
C PRO A 165 -15.75 -10.46 11.53
N ALA A 166 -15.33 -10.29 10.27
CA ALA A 166 -15.82 -11.05 9.13
C ALA A 166 -15.31 -12.51 9.07
N MET A 167 -14.27 -12.82 9.86
CA MET A 167 -13.63 -14.15 9.96
C MET A 167 -13.85 -14.77 11.34
N LEU A 168 -15.02 -15.36 11.57
CA LEU A 168 -15.45 -15.83 12.90
C LEU A 168 -14.49 -16.86 13.50
N ASP A 169 -13.99 -17.81 12.70
CA ASP A 169 -13.03 -18.82 13.16
C ASP A 169 -11.72 -18.20 13.61
N VAL A 170 -11.17 -17.28 12.82
CA VAL A 170 -9.93 -16.55 13.13
C VAL A 170 -10.11 -15.73 14.40
N LYS A 171 -11.23 -15.01 14.53
CA LYS A 171 -11.56 -14.24 15.74
C LYS A 171 -11.59 -15.12 16.97
N ALA A 172 -12.27 -16.27 16.89
CA ALA A 172 -12.37 -17.22 18.01
C ALA A 172 -11.00 -17.80 18.41
N LEU A 173 -10.11 -18.10 17.44
CA LEU A 173 -8.74 -18.52 17.69
C LEU A 173 -7.95 -17.45 18.44
N LEU A 174 -7.98 -16.20 17.96
CA LEU A 174 -7.29 -15.07 18.58
C LEU A 174 -7.78 -14.78 20.01
N GLU A 175 -9.09 -14.81 20.24
CA GLU A 175 -9.70 -14.60 21.57
C GLU A 175 -9.35 -15.70 22.58
N ARG A 176 -9.26 -16.94 22.12
CA ARG A 176 -8.86 -18.09 22.94
C ARG A 176 -7.37 -18.07 23.28
N GLY A 177 -6.55 -17.50 22.42
CA GLY A 177 -5.09 -17.55 22.44
C GLY A 177 -4.56 -18.63 21.50
N CYS A 178 -3.71 -18.23 20.56
CA CYS A 178 -3.14 -19.07 19.51
C CYS A 178 -1.76 -18.59 19.06
N ASP A 179 -1.08 -19.39 18.24
CA ASP A 179 0.16 -18.99 17.58
C ASP A 179 -0.14 -18.40 16.21
N VAL A 180 0.30 -17.17 15.98
CA VAL A 180 0.04 -16.39 14.76
C VAL A 180 1.36 -16.07 14.05
N ALA A 181 1.41 -16.27 12.73
CA ALA A 181 2.50 -15.77 11.90
C ALA A 181 1.97 -14.71 10.92
N ASP A 182 2.75 -13.66 10.68
CA ASP A 182 2.52 -12.67 9.63
C ASP A 182 3.69 -12.72 8.65
N VAL A 183 3.42 -13.11 7.42
CA VAL A 183 4.42 -13.33 6.36
C VAL A 183 4.42 -12.13 5.43
N GLY A 184 5.62 -11.58 5.17
CA GLY A 184 5.76 -10.27 4.56
C GLY A 184 5.28 -9.16 5.50
N CYS A 185 5.62 -9.28 6.78
CA CYS A 185 5.08 -8.43 7.84
C CYS A 185 5.54 -6.96 7.73
N GLY A 186 6.48 -6.64 6.85
CA GLY A 186 7.04 -5.32 6.71
C GLY A 186 7.50 -4.75 8.06
N ARG A 187 7.01 -3.58 8.42
CA ARG A 187 7.33 -2.92 9.70
C ARG A 187 6.41 -3.34 10.86
N GLY A 188 5.66 -4.43 10.71
CA GLY A 188 4.95 -5.14 11.77
C GLY A 188 3.64 -4.51 12.26
N ARG A 189 3.09 -3.50 11.57
CA ARG A 189 1.92 -2.75 12.07
C ARG A 189 0.68 -3.62 12.29
N GLY A 190 0.39 -4.55 11.35
CA GLY A 190 -0.77 -5.46 11.46
C GLY A 190 -0.65 -6.39 12.65
N ILE A 191 0.46 -7.10 12.75
CA ILE A 191 0.67 -8.09 13.82
C ILE A 191 0.80 -7.44 15.21
N ILE A 192 1.38 -6.24 15.31
CA ILE A 192 1.44 -5.45 16.55
C ILE A 192 0.03 -5.07 16.99
N LYS A 193 -0.83 -4.62 16.07
CA LYS A 193 -2.23 -4.28 16.36
C LYS A 193 -3.01 -5.48 16.88
N LEU A 194 -2.82 -6.66 16.28
CA LEU A 194 -3.40 -7.91 16.76
C LEU A 194 -2.90 -8.26 18.17
N ALA A 195 -1.59 -8.10 18.43
CA ALA A 195 -1.00 -8.42 19.73
C ALA A 195 -1.46 -7.48 20.86
N GLN A 196 -1.73 -6.23 20.56
CA GLN A 196 -2.33 -5.28 21.51
C GLN A 196 -3.76 -5.69 21.89
N THR A 197 -4.52 -6.23 20.92
CA THR A 197 -5.94 -6.54 21.07
C THR A 197 -6.19 -7.94 21.65
N PHE A 198 -5.36 -8.92 21.26
CA PHE A 198 -5.50 -10.32 21.66
C PHE A 198 -4.26 -10.80 22.45
N PRO A 199 -4.10 -10.37 23.71
CA PRO A 199 -2.86 -10.54 24.47
C PRO A 199 -2.57 -12.00 24.88
N ARG A 200 -3.54 -12.93 24.70
CA ARG A 200 -3.34 -14.36 25.00
C ARG A 200 -2.63 -15.12 23.87
N SER A 201 -2.55 -14.54 22.69
CA SER A 201 -1.88 -15.11 21.51
C SER A 201 -0.40 -14.77 21.48
N ARG A 202 0.39 -15.55 20.76
CA ARG A 202 1.79 -15.32 20.48
C ARG A 202 1.97 -15.05 18.99
N TYR A 203 2.90 -14.17 18.65
CA TYR A 203 3.02 -13.63 17.34
C TYR A 203 4.44 -13.71 16.80
N ALA A 204 4.59 -14.02 15.51
CA ALA A 204 5.86 -14.01 14.80
C ALA A 204 5.69 -13.32 13.43
N GLY A 205 6.40 -12.23 13.21
CA GLY A 205 6.47 -11.56 11.90
C GLY A 205 7.70 -12.00 11.13
N TYR A 206 7.55 -12.27 9.85
CA TYR A 206 8.61 -12.68 8.94
C TYR A 206 8.64 -11.78 7.72
N ASP A 207 9.82 -11.30 7.37
CA ASP A 207 10.08 -10.57 6.14
C ASP A 207 11.49 -10.89 5.63
N HIS A 208 11.69 -10.86 4.34
CA HIS A 208 13.01 -11.14 3.76
C HIS A 208 13.91 -9.90 3.69
N PHE A 209 13.37 -8.70 3.96
CA PHE A 209 14.10 -7.45 3.90
C PHE A 209 14.48 -6.97 5.31
N GLY A 210 15.74 -7.21 5.70
CA GLY A 210 16.25 -6.95 7.05
C GLY A 210 15.97 -5.55 7.62
N PRO A 211 16.09 -4.45 6.84
CA PRO A 211 15.78 -3.11 7.34
C PRO A 211 14.34 -2.96 7.86
N THR A 212 13.35 -3.63 7.27
CA THR A 212 11.96 -3.59 7.76
C THR A 212 11.82 -4.34 9.08
N ILE A 213 12.52 -5.47 9.25
CA ILE A 213 12.54 -6.26 10.50
C ILE A 213 13.13 -5.47 11.66
N ALA A 214 14.22 -4.74 11.44
CA ALA A 214 14.81 -3.89 12.46
C ALA A 214 13.80 -2.83 12.96
N ARG A 215 13.07 -2.19 12.02
CA ARG A 215 12.04 -1.21 12.35
C ARG A 215 10.81 -1.86 13.00
N ALA A 216 10.36 -3.03 12.55
CA ALA A 216 9.27 -3.78 13.16
C ALA A 216 9.56 -4.12 14.64
N THR A 217 10.80 -4.53 14.92
CA THR A 217 11.26 -4.81 16.30
C THR A 217 11.21 -3.54 17.17
N ALA A 218 11.62 -2.39 16.65
CA ALA A 218 11.50 -1.12 17.34
C ALA A 218 10.02 -0.75 17.58
N ASN A 219 9.17 -0.88 16.57
CA ASN A 219 7.74 -0.62 16.67
C ASN A 219 7.05 -1.49 17.74
N ALA A 220 7.40 -2.79 17.85
CA ALA A 220 6.87 -3.66 18.92
C ALA A 220 7.29 -3.23 20.32
N ARG A 221 8.53 -2.73 20.45
CA ARG A 221 9.02 -2.17 21.72
C ARG A 221 8.27 -0.90 22.09
N GLU A 222 8.11 0.01 21.16
CA GLU A 222 7.36 1.25 21.32
C GLU A 222 5.89 0.99 21.69
N ALA A 223 5.30 -0.08 21.11
CA ALA A 223 3.93 -0.51 21.37
C ALA A 223 3.74 -1.35 22.64
N GLY A 224 4.83 -1.70 23.36
CA GLY A 224 4.78 -2.46 24.60
C GLY A 224 4.36 -3.94 24.44
N VAL A 225 4.64 -4.57 23.28
CA VAL A 225 4.22 -5.95 22.99
C VAL A 225 5.38 -6.92 22.71
N SER A 226 6.63 -6.51 22.98
CA SER A 226 7.83 -7.32 22.72
C SER A 226 7.92 -8.62 23.51
N ASP A 227 7.11 -8.80 24.55
CA ASP A 227 6.99 -10.04 25.33
C ASP A 227 6.27 -11.17 24.58
N ARG A 228 5.44 -10.81 23.58
CA ARG A 228 4.60 -11.74 22.82
C ARG A 228 4.73 -11.65 21.31
N VAL A 229 5.46 -10.64 20.78
CA VAL A 229 5.72 -10.46 19.35
C VAL A 229 7.22 -10.55 19.10
N ARG A 230 7.61 -11.39 18.14
CA ARG A 230 8.99 -11.48 17.64
C ARG A 230 9.02 -11.25 16.14
N PHE A 231 10.13 -10.72 15.64
CA PHE A 231 10.35 -10.54 14.21
C PHE A 231 11.65 -11.24 13.78
N GLU A 232 11.64 -11.81 12.59
CA GLU A 232 12.77 -12.54 12.03
C GLU A 232 12.92 -12.25 10.54
N GLU A 233 14.14 -11.89 10.11
CA GLU A 233 14.49 -11.83 8.70
C GLU A 233 14.51 -13.24 8.12
N ARG A 234 13.59 -13.54 7.21
CA ARG A 234 13.41 -14.89 6.66
C ARG A 234 12.75 -14.87 5.30
N ASP A 235 13.34 -15.57 4.36
CA ASP A 235 12.68 -15.99 3.13
C ASP A 235 11.73 -17.16 3.41
N VAL A 236 10.46 -16.85 3.57
CA VAL A 236 9.41 -17.83 3.92
C VAL A 236 9.14 -18.85 2.81
N SER A 237 9.52 -18.58 1.56
CA SER A 237 9.43 -19.57 0.48
C SER A 237 10.26 -20.82 0.81
N LYS A 238 11.34 -20.68 1.59
CA LYS A 238 12.21 -21.78 2.05
C LYS A 238 11.68 -22.51 3.29
N GLY A 239 10.60 -22.04 3.90
CA GLY A 239 9.95 -22.66 5.06
C GLY A 239 9.82 -21.75 6.27
N LEU A 240 8.78 -22.00 7.06
CA LEU A 240 8.58 -21.40 8.37
C LEU A 240 9.18 -22.30 9.47
N PRO A 241 9.68 -21.72 10.59
CA PRO A 241 10.40 -22.49 11.61
C PRO A 241 9.49 -23.24 12.58
N ALA A 242 8.16 -23.04 12.52
CA ALA A 242 7.18 -23.63 13.42
C ALA A 242 5.84 -23.80 12.71
N GLN A 243 4.88 -24.42 13.43
CA GLN A 243 3.48 -24.51 13.02
C GLN A 243 2.64 -23.45 13.75
N PHE A 244 1.63 -22.92 13.04
CA PHE A 244 0.77 -21.84 13.49
C PHE A 244 -0.70 -22.19 13.35
N ASP A 245 -1.53 -21.58 14.19
CA ASP A 245 -2.99 -21.66 14.10
C ASP A 245 -3.53 -20.66 13.07
N VAL A 246 -2.89 -19.49 12.95
CA VAL A 246 -3.25 -18.48 11.98
C VAL A 246 -1.98 -18.00 11.28
N ILE A 247 -2.00 -17.95 9.95
CA ILE A 247 -0.95 -17.32 9.16
C ILE A 247 -1.61 -16.23 8.29
N THR A 248 -1.03 -15.03 8.29
CA THR A 248 -1.52 -13.89 7.51
C THR A 248 -0.53 -13.46 6.44
N THR A 249 -1.05 -12.96 5.32
CA THR A 249 -0.34 -12.11 4.36
C THR A 249 -1.21 -10.92 4.02
N PHE A 250 -0.63 -9.72 4.01
CA PHE A 250 -1.32 -8.47 3.68
C PHE A 250 -0.58 -7.77 2.54
N ASP A 251 -1.10 -7.88 1.31
CA ASP A 251 -0.49 -7.36 0.07
C ASP A 251 0.94 -7.89 -0.17
N VAL A 252 1.10 -9.22 -0.21
CA VAL A 252 2.41 -9.88 -0.29
C VAL A 252 2.53 -10.84 -1.46
N VAL A 253 1.48 -11.63 -1.75
CA VAL A 253 1.62 -12.77 -2.67
C VAL A 253 1.81 -12.31 -4.12
N HIS A 254 1.22 -11.17 -4.48
CA HIS A 254 1.30 -10.61 -5.83
C HIS A 254 2.71 -10.11 -6.21
N ASP A 255 3.58 -9.80 -5.24
CA ASP A 255 4.96 -9.36 -5.49
C ASP A 255 6.01 -10.42 -5.10
N ALA A 256 5.56 -11.58 -4.61
CA ALA A 256 6.46 -12.68 -4.26
C ALA A 256 7.27 -13.17 -5.48
N VAL A 257 8.53 -13.57 -5.22
CA VAL A 257 9.41 -14.16 -6.24
C VAL A 257 8.84 -15.50 -6.74
N ASP A 258 8.48 -16.40 -5.83
CA ASP A 258 7.79 -17.65 -6.13
C ASP A 258 6.50 -17.76 -5.29
N PRO A 259 5.37 -17.27 -5.80
CA PRO A 259 4.11 -17.27 -5.07
C PRO A 259 3.58 -18.68 -4.77
N LEU A 260 3.85 -19.67 -5.63
CA LEU A 260 3.44 -21.04 -5.39
C LEU A 260 4.24 -21.66 -4.25
N GLN A 261 5.56 -21.52 -4.26
CA GLN A 261 6.42 -22.05 -3.20
C GLN A 261 6.13 -21.35 -1.86
N LEU A 262 5.86 -20.04 -1.87
CA LEU A 262 5.43 -19.30 -0.70
C LEU A 262 4.14 -19.89 -0.10
N LEU A 263 3.10 -20.08 -0.91
CA LEU A 263 1.83 -20.67 -0.47
C LEU A 263 1.99 -22.12 0.00
N GLN A 264 2.83 -22.93 -0.64
CA GLN A 264 3.15 -24.28 -0.18
C GLN A 264 3.87 -24.26 1.17
N SER A 265 4.76 -23.31 1.41
CA SER A 265 5.43 -23.13 2.69
C SER A 265 4.44 -22.74 3.80
N ILE A 266 3.56 -21.77 3.52
CA ILE A 266 2.47 -21.39 4.41
C ILE A 266 1.57 -22.59 4.74
N ARG A 267 1.15 -23.34 3.71
CA ARG A 267 0.30 -24.53 3.89
C ARG A 267 0.94 -25.59 4.81
N ARG A 268 2.25 -25.85 4.64
CA ARG A 268 2.98 -26.81 5.49
C ARG A 268 3.10 -26.36 6.93
N ALA A 269 3.14 -25.05 7.16
CA ALA A 269 3.28 -24.46 8.49
C ALA A 269 1.95 -24.24 9.22
N LEU A 270 0.81 -24.47 8.56
CA LEU A 270 -0.48 -24.48 9.26
C LEU A 270 -0.71 -25.78 10.03
N ARG A 271 -1.24 -25.64 11.25
CA ARG A 271 -1.80 -26.78 11.99
C ARG A 271 -3.05 -27.31 11.27
N PRO A 272 -3.48 -28.55 11.55
CA PRO A 272 -4.64 -29.16 10.85
C PRO A 272 -5.93 -28.32 10.89
N GLU A 273 -6.19 -27.64 12.01
CA GLU A 273 -7.34 -26.73 12.18
C GLU A 273 -6.99 -25.26 11.93
N GLY A 274 -5.80 -24.99 11.40
CA GLY A 274 -5.32 -23.63 11.17
C GLY A 274 -6.01 -22.94 10.02
N VAL A 275 -5.82 -21.62 9.93
CA VAL A 275 -6.38 -20.78 8.89
C VAL A 275 -5.29 -19.90 8.27
N TYR A 276 -5.20 -19.92 6.97
CA TYR A 276 -4.45 -18.90 6.22
C TYR A 276 -5.38 -17.75 5.86
N VAL A 277 -4.99 -16.54 6.20
CA VAL A 277 -5.69 -15.29 5.89
C VAL A 277 -4.86 -14.53 4.86
N CYS A 278 -5.43 -14.30 3.69
CA CYS A 278 -4.80 -13.57 2.62
C CYS A 278 -5.63 -12.32 2.28
N LEU A 279 -5.08 -11.15 2.52
CA LEU A 279 -5.57 -9.89 1.97
C LEU A 279 -4.67 -9.53 0.79
N ASP A 280 -5.26 -9.28 -0.37
CA ASP A 280 -4.49 -8.90 -1.56
C ASP A 280 -5.34 -8.04 -2.49
N THR A 281 -4.73 -7.48 -3.52
CA THR A 281 -5.33 -6.47 -4.40
C THR A 281 -6.68 -6.91 -4.97
N ASN A 282 -7.66 -6.02 -4.92
CA ASN A 282 -8.95 -6.21 -5.57
C ASN A 282 -8.85 -5.92 -7.07
N CYS A 283 -8.74 -6.97 -7.87
CA CYS A 283 -8.62 -6.88 -9.31
C CYS A 283 -9.32 -8.05 -10.01
N SER A 284 -9.62 -7.86 -11.30
CA SER A 284 -10.17 -8.88 -12.19
C SER A 284 -9.08 -9.47 -13.09
N ASP A 285 -9.29 -10.69 -13.55
CA ASP A 285 -8.52 -11.33 -14.64
C ASP A 285 -8.80 -10.74 -16.02
N LYS A 286 -9.86 -9.91 -16.14
CA LYS A 286 -10.25 -9.24 -17.37
C LYS A 286 -9.81 -7.79 -17.38
N LEU A 287 -9.05 -7.40 -18.38
CA LEU A 287 -8.51 -6.05 -18.52
C LEU A 287 -9.61 -4.97 -18.53
N GLU A 288 -10.73 -5.25 -19.21
CA GLU A 288 -11.86 -4.33 -19.33
C GLU A 288 -12.54 -4.03 -17.99
N GLU A 289 -12.54 -4.95 -17.06
CA GLU A 289 -13.09 -4.76 -15.72
C GLU A 289 -12.14 -3.93 -14.82
N ASN A 290 -10.85 -3.90 -15.15
CA ASN A 290 -9.84 -3.05 -14.51
C ASN A 290 -9.68 -1.67 -15.20
N ALA A 291 -10.47 -1.37 -16.24
CA ALA A 291 -10.39 -0.11 -17.00
C ALA A 291 -11.03 1.08 -16.24
N ASN A 292 -10.45 1.43 -15.10
CA ASN A 292 -10.87 2.50 -14.21
C ASN A 292 -9.62 3.19 -13.58
N PRO A 293 -9.76 4.32 -12.85
CA PRO A 293 -8.63 5.02 -12.26
C PRO A 293 -7.76 4.18 -11.32
N LEU A 294 -8.36 3.27 -10.51
CA LEU A 294 -7.60 2.38 -9.62
C LEU A 294 -6.80 1.35 -10.40
N GLY A 295 -7.39 0.73 -11.42
CA GLY A 295 -6.68 -0.22 -12.27
C GLY A 295 -5.50 0.44 -13.00
N ALA A 296 -5.66 1.68 -13.50
CA ALA A 296 -4.56 2.42 -14.10
C ALA A 296 -3.44 2.71 -13.10
N MET A 297 -3.79 3.11 -11.87
CA MET A 297 -2.84 3.30 -10.78
C MET A 297 -2.12 2.00 -10.41
N PHE A 298 -2.83 0.89 -10.26
CA PHE A 298 -2.26 -0.42 -9.91
C PHE A 298 -1.29 -0.94 -10.98
N HIS A 299 -1.59 -0.74 -12.28
CA HIS A 299 -0.61 -1.05 -13.34
C HIS A 299 0.66 -0.20 -13.21
N GLY A 300 0.53 1.08 -12.89
CA GLY A 300 1.68 1.95 -12.63
C GLY A 300 2.49 1.48 -11.43
N VAL A 301 1.85 1.24 -10.30
CA VAL A 301 2.50 0.71 -9.08
C VAL A 301 3.18 -0.64 -9.37
N SER A 302 2.52 -1.52 -10.11
CA SER A 302 3.09 -2.82 -10.51
C SER A 302 4.41 -2.67 -11.26
N VAL A 303 4.46 -1.80 -12.28
CA VAL A 303 5.66 -1.54 -13.08
C VAL A 303 6.77 -0.89 -12.26
N PHE A 304 6.42 0.04 -11.38
CA PHE A 304 7.39 0.80 -10.59
C PHE A 304 7.71 0.18 -9.21
N TYR A 305 7.08 -0.95 -8.84
CA TYR A 305 7.39 -1.65 -7.60
C TYR A 305 7.09 -3.15 -7.65
N CYS A 306 5.83 -3.60 -7.57
CA CYS A 306 5.51 -5.01 -7.28
C CYS A 306 6.06 -5.99 -8.31
N MET A 307 5.77 -5.80 -9.59
CA MET A 307 6.25 -6.68 -10.66
C MET A 307 7.78 -6.59 -10.81
N THR A 308 8.31 -5.38 -10.82
CA THR A 308 9.74 -5.16 -11.11
C THR A 308 10.64 -5.69 -9.99
N THR A 309 10.20 -5.64 -8.71
CA THR A 309 10.97 -6.20 -7.59
C THR A 309 10.99 -7.74 -7.62
N SER A 310 9.89 -8.38 -8.01
CA SER A 310 9.84 -9.82 -8.25
C SER A 310 10.79 -10.23 -9.37
N LEU A 311 10.70 -9.56 -10.54
CA LEU A 311 11.54 -9.83 -11.71
C LEU A 311 13.03 -9.56 -11.47
N ALA A 312 13.39 -8.64 -10.58
CA ALA A 312 14.76 -8.39 -10.19
C ALA A 312 15.46 -9.59 -9.50
N ASN A 313 14.66 -10.55 -9.05
CA ASN A 313 15.10 -11.78 -8.40
C ASN A 313 14.70 -13.03 -9.22
N ASP A 314 14.58 -12.91 -10.54
CA ASP A 314 14.14 -13.97 -11.45
C ASP A 314 12.77 -14.57 -11.07
N GLY A 315 11.91 -13.76 -10.45
CA GLY A 315 10.62 -14.18 -9.94
C GLY A 315 9.51 -14.24 -10.98
N ALA A 316 8.34 -14.69 -10.55
CA ALA A 316 7.15 -14.87 -11.40
C ALA A 316 6.62 -13.56 -12.00
N GLY A 317 6.89 -12.42 -11.35
CA GLY A 317 6.47 -11.10 -11.81
C GLY A 317 4.95 -10.96 -11.96
N LEU A 318 4.16 -11.54 -11.04
CA LEU A 318 2.69 -11.43 -11.09
C LEU A 318 2.25 -9.97 -11.14
N GLY A 319 2.84 -9.14 -10.27
CA GLY A 319 2.51 -7.74 -10.15
C GLY A 319 1.15 -7.50 -9.50
N THR A 320 0.85 -6.23 -9.22
CA THR A 320 -0.30 -5.79 -8.41
C THR A 320 -1.64 -6.37 -8.87
N LEU A 321 -1.85 -6.55 -10.18
CA LEU A 321 -3.11 -7.09 -10.73
C LEU A 321 -3.00 -8.58 -11.13
N GLY A 322 -1.87 -9.22 -10.91
CA GLY A 322 -1.65 -10.62 -11.33
C GLY A 322 -2.18 -11.65 -10.34
N PHE A 323 -2.56 -11.25 -9.12
CA PHE A 323 -3.07 -12.16 -8.09
C PHE A 323 -4.58 -11.98 -7.85
N HIS A 324 -5.34 -11.91 -8.95
CA HIS A 324 -6.81 -11.86 -8.96
C HIS A 324 -7.45 -13.16 -8.42
N GLU A 325 -8.73 -13.16 -8.09
CA GLU A 325 -9.41 -14.29 -7.43
C GLU A 325 -9.21 -15.64 -8.12
N ALA A 326 -9.27 -15.70 -9.45
CA ALA A 326 -9.02 -16.95 -10.17
C ALA A 326 -7.59 -17.46 -9.95
N LYS A 327 -6.59 -16.57 -9.90
CA LYS A 327 -5.19 -16.91 -9.62
C LYS A 327 -4.99 -17.32 -8.16
N VAL A 328 -5.66 -16.68 -7.20
CA VAL A 328 -5.68 -17.09 -5.79
C VAL A 328 -6.14 -18.55 -5.68
N ARG A 329 -7.28 -18.88 -6.29
CA ARG A 329 -7.83 -20.25 -6.28
C ARG A 329 -6.89 -21.25 -6.93
N GLU A 330 -6.36 -20.94 -8.11
CA GLU A 330 -5.41 -21.78 -8.84
C GLU A 330 -4.15 -22.10 -7.99
N LEU A 331 -3.53 -21.07 -7.41
CA LEU A 331 -2.30 -21.24 -6.66
C LEU A 331 -2.53 -21.93 -5.31
N CYS A 332 -3.64 -21.65 -4.63
CA CYS A 332 -4.02 -22.35 -3.40
C CYS A 332 -4.31 -23.83 -3.65
N GLU A 333 -5.00 -24.18 -4.75
CA GLU A 333 -5.21 -25.57 -5.16
C GLU A 333 -3.88 -26.28 -5.42
N LYS A 334 -2.98 -25.68 -6.21
CA LYS A 334 -1.62 -26.20 -6.44
C LYS A 334 -0.79 -26.32 -5.17
N ALA A 335 -0.99 -25.43 -4.22
CA ALA A 335 -0.37 -25.49 -2.88
C ALA A 335 -1.05 -26.51 -1.95
N ARG A 336 -2.14 -27.17 -2.40
CA ARG A 336 -2.89 -28.20 -1.67
C ARG A 336 -3.64 -27.69 -0.42
N PHE A 337 -4.17 -26.46 -0.49
CA PHE A 337 -5.21 -26.05 0.44
C PHE A 337 -6.50 -26.81 0.15
N SER A 338 -7.20 -27.25 1.18
CA SER A 338 -8.45 -28.02 1.04
C SER A 338 -9.63 -27.15 0.64
N SER A 339 -9.61 -25.88 1.01
CA SER A 339 -10.64 -24.90 0.65
C SER A 339 -10.10 -23.48 0.60
N VAL A 340 -10.72 -22.65 -0.24
CA VAL A 340 -10.48 -21.21 -0.33
C VAL A 340 -11.82 -20.49 -0.38
N ARG A 341 -12.06 -19.59 0.55
CA ARG A 341 -13.26 -18.77 0.63
C ARG A 341 -12.90 -17.30 0.51
N ARG A 342 -13.55 -16.57 -0.39
CA ARG A 342 -13.54 -15.10 -0.37
C ARG A 342 -14.43 -14.62 0.76
N VAL A 343 -13.89 -13.77 1.63
CA VAL A 343 -14.63 -13.11 2.70
C VAL A 343 -15.24 -11.84 2.14
N PRO A 344 -16.56 -11.63 2.23
CA PRO A 344 -17.18 -10.41 1.72
C PRO A 344 -16.67 -9.17 2.46
N LEU A 345 -16.10 -8.24 1.72
CA LEU A 345 -15.70 -6.91 2.19
C LEU A 345 -16.17 -5.85 1.19
N ASP A 346 -16.60 -4.71 1.70
CA ASP A 346 -16.80 -3.51 0.90
C ASP A 346 -15.50 -2.68 0.90
N ASN A 347 -14.52 -3.16 0.13
CA ASN A 347 -13.21 -2.55 0.00
C ASN A 347 -12.79 -2.48 -1.48
N PRO A 348 -12.64 -1.28 -2.06
CA PRO A 348 -12.26 -1.14 -3.46
C PRO A 348 -10.79 -1.51 -3.73
N PHE A 349 -9.93 -1.53 -2.72
CA PHE A 349 -8.49 -1.78 -2.87
C PHE A 349 -8.12 -3.24 -2.72
N ASN A 350 -8.78 -3.98 -1.80
CA ASN A 350 -8.37 -5.33 -1.44
C ASN A 350 -9.55 -6.32 -1.38
N ASN A 351 -9.23 -7.56 -1.71
CA ASN A 351 -10.03 -8.75 -1.42
C ASN A 351 -9.42 -9.51 -0.24
N LEU A 352 -10.28 -10.11 0.59
CA LEU A 352 -9.88 -10.95 1.71
C LEU A 352 -10.28 -12.39 1.46
N TYR A 353 -9.36 -13.31 1.73
CA TYR A 353 -9.57 -14.75 1.58
C TYR A 353 -9.20 -15.50 2.84
N GLU A 354 -9.93 -16.55 3.14
CA GLU A 354 -9.55 -17.60 4.09
C GLU A 354 -9.29 -18.89 3.34
N ALA A 355 -8.18 -19.57 3.66
CA ALA A 355 -7.89 -20.90 3.14
C ALA A 355 -7.61 -21.87 4.30
N LYS A 356 -8.11 -23.10 4.17
CA LYS A 356 -7.89 -24.18 5.14
C LYS A 356 -6.85 -25.17 4.59
N PRO A 357 -6.03 -25.76 5.46
CA PRO A 357 -4.99 -26.69 5.07
C PRO A 357 -5.51 -28.02 4.51
#